data_cdd3972f2a19d306eb886a98b3fc638b
#
_entry.id   cdd3972f2a19d306eb886a98b3fc638b
#
_cell.length_a   1.000
_cell.length_b   1.000
_cell.length_c   1.000
_cell.angle_alpha   90.00
_cell.angle_beta   90.00
_cell.angle_gamma   90.00
#
_symmetry.space_group_name_H-M   'P 1'
#
loop_
_entity.id
_entity.type
_entity.pdbx_description
1 polymer ?
#
loop_
_entity_poly.entity_id
_entity_poly.type
_entity_poly.pdbx_seq_one_letter_code
_entity_poly.pdbx_strand_id
1 'polypeptide(L)'
;MIRTEHPTTDTLDLAAIRARHTLLLLDLLWNGDLARVDIARELGLSRSAISSIVTELISVGLVQEVGTRGSGGVGRRATLLNLNTRAAALLAIDLGASHARVDVLDLHCQSLSSLTVPHDIVSGPQATYTLLGTLSAQAMRAAGIQSAQVALVGIGVPGPVDHDTGRVVQPPNMPGWDGENIREALQNRLNLEVLVDNDANLGALAEARFGAHRGTQDLIYVKAATGIGAGVLLGGRLHRGARGGAGEIGHISINEQGPVGRSGNPGSLESYAAAQVLVTLARARRAAGAPSQLPEPVTLEGLLAHANTDPLARAVWEEAGHHLGVAISTTLNLFNPQAVVIGGRLSQAGEVLLGAVRASAHARTMRINVDRARIDLGTLGVDAGVRGAGAMMLDSLFTPRGLPHLYGIARMAQNTRSVGEASASRAPPAGPSPPRPAERATHPRPVPFLTEEHHEKSTAARRRPRRHHQRLRRWQTGDLLLVVR
;
A
#
# COMPACT_ATOMS: atom_id res chain seq x y z
N MET A 1 24.67 26.39 36.23
CA MET A 1 24.75 25.03 36.80
C MET A 1 23.85 24.17 35.96
N ILE A 2 24.39 23.44 34.99
CA ILE A 2 23.67 22.48 34.15
C ILE A 2 23.72 21.16 34.93
N ARG A 3 22.57 20.71 35.42
CA ARG A 3 22.45 19.36 36.00
C ARG A 3 22.47 18.35 34.83
N THR A 4 23.57 17.62 34.70
CA THR A 4 23.66 16.41 33.93
C THR A 4 22.91 15.30 34.68
N GLU A 5 21.71 14.98 34.25
CA GLU A 5 21.04 13.75 34.67
C GLU A 5 21.80 12.58 34.03
N HIS A 6 22.43 11.75 34.88
CA HIS A 6 22.99 10.48 34.47
C HIS A 6 21.81 9.58 34.04
N PRO A 7 21.88 8.89 32.89
CA PRO A 7 20.88 7.89 32.53
C PRO A 7 20.96 6.78 33.58
N THR A 8 19.85 6.56 34.27
CA THR A 8 19.62 5.38 35.08
C THR A 8 19.85 4.15 34.21
N THR A 9 20.65 3.21 34.67
CA THR A 9 20.88 1.88 34.09
C THR A 9 19.52 1.22 33.92
N ASP A 10 18.97 1.24 32.68
CA ASP A 10 17.80 0.49 32.30
C ASP A 10 18.12 -1.00 32.54
N THR A 11 17.58 -1.57 33.58
CA THR A 11 17.46 -3.02 33.71
C THR A 11 16.70 -3.47 32.48
N LEU A 12 17.40 -4.11 31.53
CA LEU A 12 16.81 -4.64 30.31
C LEU A 12 15.65 -5.54 30.73
N ASP A 13 14.42 -5.05 30.57
CA ASP A 13 13.22 -5.81 30.86
C ASP A 13 13.20 -7.06 29.96
N LEU A 14 13.23 -8.24 30.59
CA LEU A 14 13.20 -9.52 29.89
C LEU A 14 12.00 -9.63 28.95
N ALA A 15 10.87 -8.98 29.27
CA ALA A 15 9.70 -8.93 28.42
C ALA A 15 9.97 -8.10 27.16
N ALA A 16 10.67 -6.97 27.27
CA ALA A 16 11.06 -6.15 26.12
C ALA A 16 12.04 -6.88 25.19
N ILE A 17 13.02 -7.61 25.77
CA ILE A 17 13.94 -8.45 25.00
C ILE A 17 13.17 -9.56 24.26
N ARG A 18 12.24 -10.23 24.94
CA ARG A 18 11.40 -11.28 24.34
C ARG A 18 10.54 -10.71 23.22
N ALA A 19 9.87 -9.57 23.42
CA ALA A 19 9.07 -8.91 22.38
C ALA A 19 9.91 -8.58 21.16
N ARG A 20 11.13 -8.06 21.36
CA ARG A 20 12.07 -7.78 20.27
C ARG A 20 12.44 -9.05 19.48
N HIS A 21 12.79 -10.14 20.16
CA HIS A 21 13.10 -11.41 19.50
C HIS A 21 11.88 -11.97 18.75
N THR A 22 10.68 -11.83 19.29
CA THR A 22 9.44 -12.22 18.63
C THR A 22 9.22 -11.44 17.34
N LEU A 23 9.41 -10.11 17.35
CA LEU A 23 9.28 -9.27 16.16
C LEU A 23 10.30 -9.63 15.10
N LEU A 24 11.56 -9.86 15.46
CA LEU A 24 12.60 -10.30 14.52
C LEU A 24 12.25 -11.67 13.90
N LEU A 25 11.69 -12.59 14.68
CA LEU A 25 11.25 -13.89 14.18
C LEU A 25 10.07 -13.74 13.21
N LEU A 26 9.08 -12.91 13.55
CA LEU A 26 7.95 -12.63 12.66
C LEU A 26 8.39 -11.95 11.36
N ASP A 27 9.38 -11.05 11.41
CA ASP A 27 9.98 -10.44 10.21
C ASP A 27 10.66 -11.47 9.30
N LEU A 28 11.38 -12.44 9.88
CA LEU A 28 11.96 -13.54 9.09
C LEU A 28 10.87 -14.37 8.41
N LEU A 29 9.80 -14.73 9.14
CA LEU A 29 8.68 -15.52 8.61
C LEU A 29 7.79 -14.73 7.64
N TRP A 30 7.79 -13.40 7.73
CA TRP A 30 7.18 -12.55 6.72
C TRP A 30 7.81 -12.74 5.33
N ASN A 31 9.11 -13.00 5.29
CA ASN A 31 9.87 -13.11 4.05
C ASN A 31 9.93 -14.54 3.48
N GLY A 32 9.45 -15.55 4.20
CA GLY A 32 9.40 -16.93 3.71
C GLY A 32 9.38 -17.98 4.80
N ASP A 33 9.21 -19.23 4.36
CA ASP A 33 9.12 -20.39 5.23
C ASP A 33 10.51 -20.78 5.78
N LEU A 34 10.64 -20.89 7.10
CA LEU A 34 11.89 -21.23 7.77
C LEU A 34 11.69 -22.33 8.82
N ALA A 35 12.72 -23.18 8.99
CA ALA A 35 12.75 -24.10 10.09
C ALA A 35 13.30 -23.43 11.38
N ARG A 36 12.87 -23.93 12.58
CA ARG A 36 13.35 -23.43 13.89
C ARG A 36 14.88 -23.30 13.96
N VAL A 37 15.61 -24.21 13.35
CA VAL A 37 17.09 -24.22 13.36
C VAL A 37 17.66 -23.08 12.51
N ASP A 38 17.00 -22.74 11.40
CA ASP A 38 17.44 -21.63 10.54
C ASP A 38 17.18 -20.30 11.23
N ILE A 39 16.00 -20.13 11.84
CA ILE A 39 15.65 -18.94 12.65
C ILE A 39 16.65 -18.74 13.80
N ALA A 40 16.98 -19.83 14.52
CA ALA A 40 17.96 -19.77 15.60
C ALA A 40 19.34 -19.29 15.11
N ARG A 41 19.79 -19.77 13.95
CA ARG A 41 21.04 -19.35 13.32
C ARG A 41 21.01 -17.91 12.85
N GLU A 42 19.95 -17.49 12.17
CA GLU A 42 19.80 -16.10 11.65
C GLU A 42 19.75 -15.06 12.77
N LEU A 43 19.05 -15.37 13.86
CA LEU A 43 18.92 -14.46 15.00
C LEU A 43 20.06 -14.58 16.05
N GLY A 44 20.93 -15.59 15.93
CA GLY A 44 21.98 -15.83 16.92
C GLY A 44 21.44 -16.24 18.30
N LEU A 45 20.25 -16.86 18.35
CA LEU A 45 19.58 -17.25 19.59
C LEU A 45 19.68 -18.76 19.85
N SER A 46 19.53 -19.18 21.12
CA SER A 46 19.51 -20.59 21.47
C SER A 46 18.28 -21.30 20.90
N ARG A 47 18.41 -22.59 20.58
CA ARG A 47 17.28 -23.41 20.10
C ARG A 47 16.11 -23.46 21.08
N SER A 48 16.38 -23.43 22.40
CA SER A 48 15.36 -23.41 23.43
C SER A 48 14.58 -22.09 23.45
N ALA A 49 15.26 -20.95 23.29
CA ALA A 49 14.63 -19.64 23.20
C ALA A 49 13.69 -19.56 21.96
N ILE A 50 14.19 -19.97 20.77
CA ILE A 50 13.36 -20.01 19.57
C ILE A 50 12.18 -20.96 19.73
N SER A 51 12.39 -22.17 20.28
CA SER A 51 11.28 -23.12 20.50
C SER A 51 10.20 -22.56 21.44
N SER A 52 10.59 -21.83 22.48
CA SER A 52 9.63 -21.16 23.38
C SER A 52 8.80 -20.10 22.67
N ILE A 53 9.44 -19.21 21.88
CA ILE A 53 8.75 -18.15 21.12
C ILE A 53 7.83 -18.77 20.06
N VAL A 54 8.32 -19.73 19.28
CA VAL A 54 7.53 -20.41 18.24
C VAL A 54 6.34 -21.13 18.81
N THR A 55 6.48 -21.84 19.95
CA THR A 55 5.36 -22.52 20.61
C THR A 55 4.27 -21.52 21.02
N GLU A 56 4.65 -20.38 21.56
CA GLU A 56 3.72 -19.31 21.90
C GLU A 56 3.02 -18.77 20.63
N LEU A 57 3.75 -18.46 19.56
CA LEU A 57 3.19 -17.95 18.31
C LEU A 57 2.24 -18.94 17.63
N ILE A 58 2.54 -20.23 17.69
CA ILE A 58 1.63 -21.28 17.20
C ILE A 58 0.37 -21.35 18.11
N SER A 59 0.54 -21.27 19.43
CA SER A 59 -0.60 -21.35 20.37
C SER A 59 -1.58 -20.18 20.21
N VAL A 60 -1.12 -19.02 19.73
CA VAL A 60 -1.98 -17.85 19.42
C VAL A 60 -2.43 -17.83 17.97
N GLY A 61 -1.97 -18.76 17.13
CA GLY A 61 -2.37 -18.87 15.73
C GLY A 61 -1.66 -17.91 14.78
N LEU A 62 -0.62 -17.17 15.21
CA LEU A 62 0.16 -16.25 14.35
C LEU A 62 1.18 -16.97 13.47
N VAL A 63 1.64 -18.14 13.88
CA VAL A 63 2.56 -18.99 13.13
C VAL A 63 1.92 -20.37 12.96
N GLN A 64 2.17 -20.99 11.83
CA GLN A 64 1.70 -22.33 11.51
C GLN A 64 2.82 -23.20 10.94
N GLU A 65 2.68 -24.52 11.07
CA GLU A 65 3.54 -25.50 10.43
C GLU A 65 3.01 -25.81 9.03
N VAL A 66 3.85 -25.64 7.99
CA VAL A 66 3.40 -25.72 6.58
C VAL A 66 4.04 -26.86 5.80
N GLY A 67 4.76 -27.75 6.43
CA GLY A 67 5.38 -28.88 5.77
C GLY A 67 6.77 -29.21 6.30
N THR A 68 7.52 -29.98 5.54
CA THR A 68 8.88 -30.38 5.92
C THR A 68 9.86 -30.15 4.78
N ARG A 69 11.03 -29.60 5.08
CA ARG A 69 12.15 -29.55 4.15
C ARG A 69 12.86 -30.91 4.14
N GLY A 70 12.97 -31.55 2.96
CA GLY A 70 13.78 -32.74 2.81
C GLY A 70 15.26 -32.45 3.09
N SER A 71 15.86 -33.18 4.02
CA SER A 71 17.32 -33.21 4.14
C SER A 71 17.85 -34.10 3.01
N GLY A 72 18.78 -33.60 2.19
CA GLY A 72 19.47 -34.41 1.18
C GLY A 72 20.42 -35.47 1.78
N GLY A 73 20.20 -35.91 3.04
CA GLY A 73 20.99 -36.85 3.79
C GLY A 73 20.20 -37.54 4.91
N VAL A 74 20.84 -38.50 5.61
CA VAL A 74 20.25 -39.21 6.75
C VAL A 74 20.05 -38.23 7.92
N GLY A 75 18.83 -37.76 8.13
CA GLY A 75 18.47 -36.84 9.22
C GLY A 75 16.97 -36.62 9.31
N ARG A 76 16.47 -36.23 10.52
CA ARG A 76 15.04 -35.90 10.73
C ARG A 76 14.66 -34.69 9.87
N ARG A 77 13.59 -34.81 9.08
CA ARG A 77 13.03 -33.72 8.28
C ARG A 77 12.71 -32.53 9.19
N ALA A 78 13.16 -31.33 8.77
CA ALA A 78 12.88 -30.12 9.53
C ALA A 78 11.49 -29.58 9.16
N THR A 79 10.64 -29.38 10.16
CA THR A 79 9.33 -28.72 10.00
C THR A 79 9.52 -27.25 9.66
N LEU A 80 8.87 -26.81 8.58
CA LEU A 80 8.85 -25.42 8.15
C LEU A 80 7.73 -24.67 8.87
N LEU A 81 8.01 -23.44 9.23
CA LEU A 81 7.11 -22.48 9.85
C LEU A 81 6.83 -21.34 8.87
N ASN A 82 5.61 -20.84 8.94
CA ASN A 82 5.14 -19.73 8.12
C ASN A 82 4.33 -18.76 8.99
N LEU A 83 4.32 -17.48 8.64
CA LEU A 83 3.38 -16.52 9.21
C LEU A 83 1.96 -16.89 8.74
N ASN A 84 1.04 -17.08 9.66
CA ASN A 84 -0.38 -17.25 9.32
C ASN A 84 -0.96 -15.87 8.94
N THR A 85 -0.97 -15.55 7.66
CA THR A 85 -1.45 -14.25 7.15
C THR A 85 -2.91 -13.98 7.47
N ARG A 86 -3.70 -15.03 7.73
CA ARG A 86 -5.12 -14.92 8.10
C ARG A 86 -5.37 -14.96 9.60
N ALA A 87 -4.33 -14.82 10.42
CA ALA A 87 -4.47 -14.74 11.88
C ALA A 87 -5.23 -13.50 12.34
N ALA A 88 -5.18 -12.43 11.56
CA ALA A 88 -5.96 -11.21 11.75
C ALA A 88 -6.28 -10.60 10.37
N ALA A 89 -7.31 -9.77 10.32
CA ALA A 89 -7.66 -8.96 9.17
C ALA A 89 -7.37 -7.49 9.43
N LEU A 90 -7.10 -6.74 8.36
CA LEU A 90 -6.92 -5.30 8.37
C LEU A 90 -8.02 -4.69 7.49
N LEU A 91 -8.68 -3.63 7.96
CA LEU A 91 -9.68 -2.92 7.16
C LEU A 91 -9.05 -1.65 6.59
N ALA A 92 -8.75 -1.66 5.30
CA ALA A 92 -8.08 -0.57 4.61
C ALA A 92 -9.08 0.28 3.83
N ILE A 93 -9.03 1.59 4.01
CA ILE A 93 -9.90 2.56 3.35
C ILE A 93 -9.05 3.56 2.57
N ASP A 94 -9.32 3.70 1.27
CA ASP A 94 -8.78 4.74 0.42
C ASP A 94 -9.91 5.70 0.05
N LEU A 95 -9.95 6.85 0.72
CA LEU A 95 -10.89 7.91 0.45
C LEU A 95 -10.24 8.94 -0.46
N GLY A 96 -10.66 8.95 -1.72
CA GLY A 96 -10.23 9.95 -2.70
C GLY A 96 -11.23 11.10 -2.81
N ALA A 97 -10.90 12.11 -3.63
CA ALA A 97 -11.80 13.22 -3.91
C ALA A 97 -13.08 12.77 -4.66
N SER A 98 -13.00 11.70 -5.46
CA SER A 98 -14.10 11.24 -6.34
C SER A 98 -14.45 9.76 -6.18
N HIS A 99 -13.90 9.08 -5.17
CA HIS A 99 -14.16 7.66 -4.91
C HIS A 99 -13.97 7.32 -3.43
N ALA A 100 -14.61 6.24 -3.02
CA ALA A 100 -14.33 5.57 -1.76
C ALA A 100 -14.06 4.09 -2.05
N ARG A 101 -12.95 3.56 -1.57
CA ARG A 101 -12.59 2.15 -1.66
C ARG A 101 -12.35 1.57 -0.27
N VAL A 102 -12.88 0.37 -0.03
CA VAL A 102 -12.69 -0.38 1.22
C VAL A 102 -12.26 -1.79 0.87
N ASP A 103 -11.10 -2.17 1.38
CA ASP A 103 -10.55 -3.51 1.25
C ASP A 103 -10.42 -4.17 2.63
N VAL A 104 -10.74 -5.45 2.71
CA VAL A 104 -10.31 -6.30 3.82
C VAL A 104 -9.02 -6.98 3.39
N LEU A 105 -7.94 -6.76 4.14
CA LEU A 105 -6.62 -7.29 3.84
C LEU A 105 -6.23 -8.36 4.85
N ASP A 106 -5.39 -9.31 4.41
CA ASP A 106 -4.65 -10.18 5.32
C ASP A 106 -3.37 -9.50 5.86
N LEU A 107 -2.61 -10.17 6.72
CA LEU A 107 -1.36 -9.62 7.27
C LEU A 107 -0.24 -9.44 6.23
N HIS A 108 -0.34 -9.98 5.01
CA HIS A 108 0.56 -9.65 3.90
C HIS A 108 0.02 -8.51 3.01
N CYS A 109 -1.04 -7.80 3.47
CA CYS A 109 -1.75 -6.76 2.72
C CYS A 109 -2.26 -7.26 1.36
N GLN A 110 -2.62 -8.56 1.26
CA GLN A 110 -3.34 -9.09 0.11
C GLN A 110 -4.84 -8.89 0.35
N SER A 111 -5.55 -8.41 -0.68
CA SER A 111 -6.98 -8.16 -0.57
C SER A 111 -7.77 -9.48 -0.52
N LEU A 112 -8.55 -9.64 0.53
CA LEU A 112 -9.53 -10.72 0.71
C LEU A 112 -10.88 -10.34 0.12
N SER A 113 -11.22 -9.05 0.14
CA SER A 113 -12.37 -8.44 -0.53
C SER A 113 -12.09 -6.99 -0.82
N SER A 114 -12.64 -6.46 -1.91
CA SER A 114 -12.47 -5.08 -2.34
C SER A 114 -13.79 -4.52 -2.85
N LEU A 115 -14.18 -3.34 -2.37
CA LEU A 115 -15.36 -2.61 -2.81
C LEU A 115 -14.95 -1.18 -3.15
N THR A 116 -15.25 -0.74 -4.36
CA THR A 116 -15.00 0.63 -4.81
C THR A 116 -16.29 1.22 -5.34
N VAL A 117 -16.61 2.45 -4.92
CA VAL A 117 -17.77 3.19 -5.40
C VAL A 117 -17.37 4.63 -5.76
N PRO A 118 -18.02 5.24 -6.75
CA PRO A 118 -17.94 6.68 -6.95
C PRO A 118 -18.44 7.39 -5.69
N HIS A 119 -17.72 8.39 -5.23
CA HIS A 119 -18.08 9.21 -4.09
C HIS A 119 -17.45 10.59 -4.24
N ASP A 120 -18.23 11.62 -4.11
CA ASP A 120 -17.73 12.99 -4.11
C ASP A 120 -17.51 13.46 -2.68
N ILE A 121 -16.27 13.81 -2.33
CA ILE A 121 -15.87 14.23 -0.99
C ILE A 121 -16.59 15.51 -0.55
N VAL A 122 -17.06 16.35 -1.50
CA VAL A 122 -17.84 17.55 -1.20
C VAL A 122 -19.25 17.25 -0.65
N SER A 123 -19.69 16.00 -0.70
CA SER A 123 -20.92 15.54 -0.02
C SER A 123 -20.85 15.70 1.51
N GLY A 124 -19.66 15.99 2.03
CA GLY A 124 -19.40 16.30 3.42
C GLY A 124 -19.17 15.07 4.33
N PRO A 125 -18.74 15.33 5.58
CA PRO A 125 -18.30 14.30 6.51
C PRO A 125 -19.35 13.23 6.81
N GLN A 126 -20.59 13.63 7.17
CA GLN A 126 -21.63 12.71 7.62
C GLN A 126 -22.08 11.72 6.55
N ALA A 127 -22.24 12.19 5.30
CA ALA A 127 -22.57 11.33 4.17
C ALA A 127 -21.44 10.32 3.92
N THR A 128 -20.18 10.79 3.97
CA THR A 128 -18.99 9.96 3.80
C THR A 128 -18.87 8.91 4.89
N TYR A 129 -19.01 9.27 6.18
CA TYR A 129 -18.93 8.30 7.26
C TYR A 129 -20.02 7.23 7.18
N THR A 130 -21.23 7.62 6.74
CA THR A 130 -22.34 6.67 6.53
C THR A 130 -22.00 5.68 5.42
N LEU A 131 -21.48 6.16 4.31
CA LEU A 131 -21.04 5.34 3.20
C LEU A 131 -19.91 4.38 3.63
N LEU A 132 -18.85 4.89 4.28
CA LEU A 132 -17.71 4.08 4.72
C LEU A 132 -18.13 2.99 5.71
N GLY A 133 -19.03 3.28 6.64
CA GLY A 133 -19.59 2.28 7.55
C GLY A 133 -20.33 1.16 6.81
N THR A 134 -21.13 1.51 5.80
CA THR A 134 -21.85 0.54 4.96
C THR A 134 -20.91 -0.32 4.15
N LEU A 135 -19.92 0.29 3.46
CA LEU A 135 -18.93 -0.41 2.65
C LEU A 135 -18.07 -1.34 3.51
N SER A 136 -17.66 -0.88 4.70
CA SER A 136 -16.87 -1.70 5.65
C SER A 136 -17.61 -2.95 6.06
N ALA A 137 -18.91 -2.83 6.43
CA ALA A 137 -19.72 -3.99 6.77
C ALA A 137 -19.93 -4.94 5.57
N GLN A 138 -20.08 -4.41 4.36
CA GLN A 138 -20.21 -5.21 3.15
C GLN A 138 -18.88 -5.93 2.80
N ALA A 139 -17.74 -5.23 2.88
CA ALA A 139 -16.44 -5.80 2.60
C ALA A 139 -16.09 -6.93 3.60
N MET A 140 -16.33 -6.72 4.90
CA MET A 140 -16.14 -7.76 5.91
C MET A 140 -17.02 -8.99 5.64
N ARG A 141 -18.30 -8.80 5.31
CA ARG A 141 -19.19 -9.93 4.93
C ARG A 141 -18.67 -10.68 3.69
N ALA A 142 -18.25 -9.95 2.66
CA ALA A 142 -17.72 -10.55 1.44
C ALA A 142 -16.42 -11.36 1.68
N ALA A 143 -15.59 -10.92 2.62
CA ALA A 143 -14.40 -11.63 3.05
C ALA A 143 -14.67 -12.80 4.02
N GLY A 144 -15.89 -12.94 4.54
CA GLY A 144 -16.21 -13.89 5.62
C GLY A 144 -15.52 -13.54 6.94
N ILE A 145 -15.22 -12.26 7.19
CA ILE A 145 -14.53 -11.76 8.39
C ILE A 145 -15.52 -11.09 9.33
N GLN A 146 -15.46 -11.46 10.62
CA GLN A 146 -16.21 -10.80 11.68
C GLN A 146 -15.40 -9.60 12.22
N SER A 147 -16.10 -8.59 12.77
CA SER A 147 -15.45 -7.39 13.34
C SER A 147 -14.40 -7.73 14.40
N ALA A 148 -14.63 -8.75 15.23
CA ALA A 148 -13.68 -9.22 16.25
C ALA A 148 -12.36 -9.79 15.68
N GLN A 149 -12.29 -10.07 14.37
CA GLN A 149 -11.09 -10.55 13.69
C GLN A 149 -10.31 -9.40 13.01
N VAL A 150 -10.87 -8.18 12.99
CA VAL A 150 -10.22 -6.99 12.45
C VAL A 150 -9.31 -6.39 13.50
N ALA A 151 -8.01 -6.37 13.24
CA ALA A 151 -7.03 -5.82 14.17
C ALA A 151 -7.03 -4.29 14.20
N LEU A 152 -7.08 -3.65 13.02
CA LEU A 152 -7.06 -2.20 12.87
C LEU A 152 -7.84 -1.77 11.63
N VAL A 153 -8.28 -0.53 11.65
CA VAL A 153 -8.75 0.20 10.46
C VAL A 153 -7.71 1.25 10.08
N GLY A 154 -7.29 1.27 8.81
CA GLY A 154 -6.41 2.30 8.27
C GLY A 154 -7.14 3.08 7.18
N ILE A 155 -7.12 4.41 7.24
CA ILE A 155 -7.72 5.27 6.22
C ILE A 155 -6.75 6.30 5.69
N GLY A 156 -6.68 6.40 4.34
CA GLY A 156 -6.04 7.50 3.62
C GLY A 156 -7.06 8.55 3.20
N VAL A 157 -6.73 9.83 3.36
CA VAL A 157 -7.61 10.95 3.01
C VAL A 157 -6.89 11.98 2.13
N PRO A 158 -7.60 12.68 1.22
CA PRO A 158 -6.99 13.59 0.25
C PRO A 158 -6.77 15.00 0.82
N GLY A 159 -6.08 15.12 1.95
CA GLY A 159 -5.80 16.42 2.57
C GLY A 159 -4.83 16.30 3.75
N PRO A 160 -4.33 17.42 4.26
CA PRO A 160 -3.49 17.44 5.44
C PRO A 160 -4.22 16.89 6.67
N VAL A 161 -3.56 15.97 7.37
CA VAL A 161 -4.07 15.34 8.61
C VAL A 161 -3.05 15.52 9.71
N ASP A 162 -3.49 16.04 10.82
CA ASP A 162 -2.74 15.97 12.08
C ASP A 162 -2.77 14.52 12.55
N HIS A 163 -1.64 13.83 12.41
CA HIS A 163 -1.50 12.40 12.68
C HIS A 163 -1.79 12.06 14.14
N ASP A 164 -1.44 12.94 15.07
CA ASP A 164 -1.60 12.67 16.52
C ASP A 164 -3.07 12.72 16.92
N THR A 165 -3.82 13.67 16.39
CA THR A 165 -5.23 13.87 16.72
C THR A 165 -6.20 13.16 15.75
N GLY A 166 -5.77 12.85 14.52
CA GLY A 166 -6.63 12.34 13.45
C GLY A 166 -7.58 13.37 12.86
N ARG A 167 -7.26 14.68 13.05
CA ARG A 167 -8.06 15.80 12.52
C ARG A 167 -7.56 16.24 11.16
N VAL A 168 -8.50 16.56 10.30
CA VAL A 168 -8.22 17.22 9.02
C VAL A 168 -7.92 18.70 9.29
N VAL A 169 -6.89 19.24 8.62
CA VAL A 169 -6.41 20.62 8.84
C VAL A 169 -6.46 21.39 7.53
N GLN A 170 -7.35 22.35 7.43
CA GLN A 170 -7.49 23.28 6.30
C GLN A 170 -7.36 22.63 4.91
N PRO A 171 -8.12 21.58 4.60
CA PRO A 171 -7.95 20.83 3.36
C PRO A 171 -8.49 21.63 2.17
N PRO A 172 -7.65 22.02 1.18
CA PRO A 172 -8.10 22.86 0.06
C PRO A 172 -9.13 22.16 -0.85
N ASN A 173 -9.13 20.83 -0.83
CA ASN A 173 -9.94 19.97 -1.71
C ASN A 173 -11.12 19.31 -1.01
N MET A 174 -11.37 19.62 0.28
CA MET A 174 -12.41 18.98 1.10
C MET A 174 -13.25 20.05 1.84
N PRO A 175 -14.15 20.76 1.15
CA PRO A 175 -14.97 21.79 1.81
C PRO A 175 -15.85 21.19 2.91
N GLY A 176 -15.89 21.83 4.07
CA GLY A 176 -16.65 21.39 5.24
C GLY A 176 -15.94 20.30 6.10
N TRP A 177 -14.66 19.99 5.81
CA TRP A 177 -13.90 19.00 6.56
C TRP A 177 -12.89 19.60 7.55
N ASP A 178 -12.70 20.91 7.53
CA ASP A 178 -11.73 21.55 8.43
C ASP A 178 -12.11 21.30 9.90
N GLY A 179 -11.13 20.80 10.67
CA GLY A 179 -11.32 20.43 12.06
C GLY A 179 -12.03 19.10 12.33
N GLU A 180 -12.57 18.43 11.31
CA GLU A 180 -13.20 17.10 11.47
C GLU A 180 -12.23 16.07 12.01
N ASN A 181 -12.66 15.33 13.05
CA ASN A 181 -11.90 14.23 13.62
C ASN A 181 -12.33 12.91 13.00
N ILE A 182 -11.69 12.55 11.88
CA ILE A 182 -12.01 11.32 11.12
C ILE A 182 -11.75 10.07 11.97
N ARG A 183 -10.67 10.07 12.76
CA ARG A 183 -10.35 8.94 13.65
C ARG A 183 -11.50 8.66 14.59
N GLU A 184 -11.92 9.65 15.35
CA GLU A 184 -12.99 9.51 16.35
C GLU A 184 -14.34 9.13 15.71
N ALA A 185 -14.68 9.79 14.61
CA ALA A 185 -15.95 9.53 13.89
C ALA A 185 -16.04 8.08 13.40
N LEU A 186 -14.95 7.54 12.82
CA LEU A 186 -14.93 6.16 12.33
C LEU A 186 -14.77 5.16 13.47
N GLN A 187 -14.01 5.45 14.54
CA GLN A 187 -13.93 4.61 15.72
C GLN A 187 -15.31 4.40 16.36
N ASN A 188 -16.07 5.48 16.55
CA ASN A 188 -17.41 5.42 17.10
C ASN A 188 -18.38 4.62 16.20
N ARG A 189 -18.21 4.71 14.88
CA ARG A 189 -19.10 4.04 13.93
C ARG A 189 -18.80 2.57 13.75
N LEU A 190 -17.52 2.20 13.70
CA LEU A 190 -17.07 0.84 13.43
C LEU A 190 -16.83 0.03 14.71
N ASN A 191 -16.68 0.71 15.84
CA ASN A 191 -16.22 0.14 17.12
C ASN A 191 -14.89 -0.63 16.98
N LEU A 192 -13.95 -0.04 16.22
CA LEU A 192 -12.61 -0.55 15.93
C LEU A 192 -11.60 0.58 16.05
N GLU A 193 -10.36 0.27 16.39
CA GLU A 193 -9.27 1.24 16.41
C GLU A 193 -8.94 1.72 14.99
N VAL A 194 -8.81 3.05 14.80
CA VAL A 194 -8.63 3.69 13.49
C VAL A 194 -7.34 4.48 13.46
N LEU A 195 -6.53 4.25 12.42
CA LEU A 195 -5.37 5.04 12.04
C LEU A 195 -5.70 5.86 10.81
N VAL A 196 -5.29 7.14 10.81
CA VAL A 196 -5.57 8.08 9.70
C VAL A 196 -4.25 8.68 9.22
N ASP A 197 -4.08 8.79 7.90
CA ASP A 197 -2.97 9.51 7.29
C ASP A 197 -3.39 10.14 5.96
N ASN A 198 -2.53 11.00 5.42
CA ASN A 198 -2.70 11.53 4.08
C ASN A 198 -2.50 10.42 3.02
N ASP A 199 -3.23 10.49 1.92
CA ASP A 199 -3.23 9.50 0.85
C ASP A 199 -1.89 9.37 0.09
N ALA A 200 -1.13 10.47 -0.06
CA ALA A 200 0.21 10.44 -0.64
C ALA A 200 1.23 9.81 0.34
N ASN A 201 1.08 10.02 1.64
CA ASN A 201 1.86 9.34 2.67
C ASN A 201 1.67 7.82 2.60
N LEU A 202 0.42 7.37 2.47
CA LEU A 202 0.12 5.95 2.29
C LEU A 202 0.70 5.41 0.99
N GLY A 203 0.65 6.17 -0.10
CA GLY A 203 1.29 5.80 -1.36
C GLY A 203 2.80 5.59 -1.20
N ALA A 204 3.48 6.44 -0.43
CA ALA A 204 4.91 6.30 -0.14
C ALA A 204 5.21 5.00 0.64
N LEU A 205 4.43 4.72 1.70
CA LEU A 205 4.56 3.48 2.46
C LEU A 205 4.33 2.24 1.59
N ALA A 206 3.32 2.30 0.70
CA ALA A 206 3.00 1.21 -0.20
C ALA A 206 4.15 0.90 -1.17
N GLU A 207 4.66 1.90 -1.90
CA GLU A 207 5.71 1.72 -2.89
C GLU A 207 7.04 1.29 -2.27
N ALA A 208 7.39 1.82 -1.08
CA ALA A 208 8.59 1.41 -0.36
C ALA A 208 8.52 -0.02 0.19
N ARG A 209 7.32 -0.53 0.50
CA ARG A 209 7.14 -1.87 1.08
C ARG A 209 6.79 -2.93 0.05
N PHE A 210 5.98 -2.61 -0.96
CA PHE A 210 5.39 -3.56 -1.89
C PHE A 210 5.67 -3.25 -3.36
N GLY A 211 6.13 -2.04 -3.68
CA GLY A 211 6.38 -1.60 -5.05
C GLY A 211 7.75 -1.98 -5.59
N ALA A 212 8.10 -1.46 -6.76
CA ALA A 212 9.39 -1.71 -7.40
C ALA A 212 10.59 -1.15 -6.62
N HIS A 213 10.36 -0.19 -5.73
CA HIS A 213 11.38 0.43 -4.88
C HIS A 213 11.42 -0.15 -3.46
N ARG A 214 11.00 -1.41 -3.30
CA ARG A 214 11.01 -2.11 -2.01
C ARG A 214 12.37 -2.04 -1.34
N GLY A 215 12.38 -1.60 -0.07
CA GLY A 215 13.58 -1.48 0.77
C GLY A 215 14.37 -0.19 0.57
N THR A 216 13.90 0.74 -0.30
CA THR A 216 14.46 2.09 -0.42
C THR A 216 14.18 2.87 0.85
N GLN A 217 15.24 3.49 1.42
CA GLN A 217 15.15 4.20 2.70
C GLN A 217 14.71 5.66 2.52
N ASP A 218 15.20 6.32 1.46
CA ASP A 218 14.92 7.71 1.16
C ASP A 218 14.15 7.78 -0.16
N LEU A 219 12.82 7.86 -0.06
CA LEU A 219 11.89 7.81 -1.18
C LEU A 219 10.88 8.94 -1.08
N ILE A 220 10.60 9.59 -2.20
CA ILE A 220 9.49 10.54 -2.32
C ILE A 220 8.47 9.96 -3.28
N TYR A 221 7.25 9.77 -2.82
CA TYR A 221 6.12 9.39 -3.65
C TYR A 221 5.31 10.63 -4.00
N VAL A 222 5.13 10.90 -5.27
CA VAL A 222 4.33 12.02 -5.78
C VAL A 222 2.99 11.47 -6.26
N LYS A 223 1.93 11.76 -5.53
CA LYS A 223 0.56 11.45 -5.96
C LYS A 223 0.08 12.54 -6.90
N ALA A 224 -0.01 12.25 -8.20
CA ALA A 224 -0.54 13.13 -9.23
C ALA A 224 -1.95 12.66 -9.65
N ALA A 225 -2.99 13.42 -9.28
CA ALA A 225 -4.40 13.07 -9.49
C ALA A 225 -5.28 14.33 -9.58
N THR A 226 -6.47 14.35 -8.93
CA THR A 226 -7.33 15.54 -8.78
C THR A 226 -6.58 16.69 -8.08
N GLY A 227 -5.75 16.35 -7.09
CA GLY A 227 -4.75 17.21 -6.47
C GLY A 227 -3.37 16.60 -6.64
N ILE A 228 -2.33 17.31 -6.18
CA ILE A 228 -0.93 16.86 -6.19
C ILE A 228 -0.38 16.97 -4.78
N GLY A 229 0.07 15.85 -4.23
CA GLY A 229 0.74 15.77 -2.94
C GLY A 229 1.94 14.86 -2.98
N ALA A 230 2.76 14.83 -1.95
CA ALA A 230 3.84 13.87 -1.82
C ALA A 230 3.89 13.23 -0.44
N GLY A 231 4.26 11.96 -0.39
CA GLY A 231 4.69 11.27 0.82
C GLY A 231 6.21 11.18 0.83
N VAL A 232 6.83 11.52 1.95
CA VAL A 232 8.28 11.61 2.08
C VAL A 232 8.76 10.57 3.08
N LEU A 233 9.57 9.61 2.64
CA LEU A 233 10.30 8.68 3.50
C LEU A 233 11.75 9.13 3.62
N LEU A 234 12.26 9.23 4.85
CA LEU A 234 13.66 9.53 5.17
C LEU A 234 14.16 8.51 6.19
N GLY A 235 15.26 7.83 5.87
CA GLY A 235 15.78 6.74 6.70
C GLY A 235 14.78 5.60 6.91
N GLY A 236 13.91 5.32 5.92
CA GLY A 236 12.88 4.30 6.00
C GLY A 236 11.65 4.68 6.83
N ARG A 237 11.56 5.91 7.30
CA ARG A 237 10.45 6.42 8.12
C ARG A 237 9.69 7.52 7.38
N LEU A 238 8.38 7.49 7.50
CA LEU A 238 7.53 8.54 6.94
C LEU A 238 7.73 9.87 7.70
N HIS A 239 8.12 10.89 6.94
CA HIS A 239 8.31 12.25 7.45
C HIS A 239 7.02 13.05 7.29
N ARG A 240 6.31 13.27 8.38
CA ARG A 240 5.03 14.00 8.39
C ARG A 240 5.19 15.50 8.68
N GLY A 241 6.39 15.93 9.09
CA GLY A 241 6.60 17.29 9.58
C GLY A 241 5.96 17.54 10.96
N ALA A 242 5.96 18.79 11.38
CA ALA A 242 5.51 19.17 12.73
C ALA A 242 4.01 18.95 13.00
N ARG A 243 3.16 19.01 11.96
CA ARG A 243 1.70 18.90 12.07
C ARG A 243 1.06 18.18 10.89
N GLY A 244 1.76 17.23 10.28
CA GLY A 244 1.23 16.44 9.17
C GLY A 244 1.25 17.12 7.79
N GLY A 245 1.83 18.31 7.66
CA GLY A 245 1.85 19.08 6.41
C GLY A 245 3.12 18.89 5.57
N ALA A 246 3.97 17.90 5.85
CA ALA A 246 5.10 17.62 4.98
C ALA A 246 4.60 16.98 3.66
N GLY A 247 5.22 17.35 2.54
CA GLY A 247 4.86 16.77 1.25
C GLY A 247 3.80 17.55 0.45
N GLU A 248 3.35 18.71 0.90
CA GLU A 248 2.38 19.56 0.19
C GLU A 248 2.99 20.24 -1.06
N ILE A 249 3.64 19.46 -1.93
CA ILE A 249 4.36 19.96 -3.12
C ILE A 249 3.43 20.59 -4.15
N GLY A 250 2.16 20.22 -4.18
CA GLY A 250 1.15 20.82 -5.05
C GLY A 250 0.95 22.32 -4.82
N HIS A 251 1.29 22.80 -3.62
CA HIS A 251 1.16 24.20 -3.21
C HIS A 251 2.47 25.00 -3.31
N ILE A 252 3.55 24.39 -3.77
CA ILE A 252 4.79 25.12 -4.07
C ILE A 252 4.56 26.01 -5.30
N SER A 253 4.90 27.30 -5.21
CA SER A 253 4.92 28.21 -6.35
C SER A 253 6.07 27.82 -7.28
N ILE A 254 5.75 27.41 -8.51
CA ILE A 254 6.71 27.13 -9.58
C ILE A 254 6.82 28.31 -10.57
N ASN A 255 5.95 29.30 -10.41
CA ASN A 255 5.92 30.52 -11.20
C ASN A 255 5.21 31.63 -10.39
N GLU A 256 5.97 32.57 -9.85
CA GLU A 256 5.46 33.66 -9.00
C GLU A 256 4.40 34.55 -9.69
N GLN A 257 4.40 34.59 -11.03
CA GLN A 257 3.44 35.37 -11.84
C GLN A 257 2.31 34.51 -12.40
N GLY A 258 2.21 33.27 -11.96
CA GLY A 258 1.22 32.31 -12.44
C GLY A 258 -0.17 32.51 -11.82
N PRO A 259 -1.15 31.68 -12.24
CA PRO A 259 -2.49 31.74 -11.71
C PRO A 259 -2.51 31.41 -10.21
N VAL A 260 -3.40 32.04 -9.48
CA VAL A 260 -3.58 31.77 -8.04
C VAL A 260 -4.17 30.39 -7.86
N GLY A 261 -3.49 29.55 -7.08
CA GLY A 261 -3.93 28.19 -6.75
C GLY A 261 -4.97 28.17 -5.62
N ARG A 262 -5.49 26.98 -5.31
CA ARG A 262 -6.50 26.75 -4.27
C ARG A 262 -6.02 27.15 -2.86
N SER A 263 -4.73 27.08 -2.59
CA SER A 263 -4.12 27.54 -1.34
C SER A 263 -3.92 29.05 -1.26
N GLY A 264 -4.27 29.78 -2.30
CA GLY A 264 -4.00 31.23 -2.41
C GLY A 264 -2.63 31.58 -2.95
N ASN A 265 -1.71 30.61 -3.15
CA ASN A 265 -0.38 30.85 -3.69
C ASN A 265 -0.42 31.04 -5.21
N PRO A 266 0.21 32.12 -5.74
CA PRO A 266 0.33 32.31 -7.19
C PRO A 266 1.26 31.23 -7.78
N GLY A 267 0.85 30.69 -8.94
CA GLY A 267 1.64 29.74 -9.69
C GLY A 267 1.96 28.44 -8.98
N SER A 268 1.10 27.99 -8.08
CA SER A 268 1.25 26.68 -7.42
C SER A 268 1.27 25.54 -8.46
N LEU A 269 2.04 24.48 -8.20
CA LEU A 269 2.14 23.32 -9.11
C LEU A 269 0.75 22.78 -9.51
N GLU A 270 -0.17 22.69 -8.58
CA GLU A 270 -1.54 22.20 -8.82
C GLU A 270 -2.28 23.02 -9.87
N SER A 271 -2.01 24.32 -9.97
CA SER A 271 -2.61 25.22 -10.95
C SER A 271 -2.17 24.94 -12.40
N TYR A 272 -1.15 24.10 -12.57
CA TYR A 272 -0.61 23.71 -13.88
C TYR A 272 -0.79 22.24 -14.23
N ALA A 273 -0.74 21.36 -13.24
CA ALA A 273 -0.61 19.93 -13.49
C ALA A 273 -1.70 19.06 -12.83
N ALA A 274 -2.70 19.63 -12.12
CA ALA A 274 -3.80 18.86 -11.59
C ALA A 274 -4.78 18.40 -12.69
N ALA A 275 -5.45 17.26 -12.51
CA ALA A 275 -6.29 16.61 -13.51
C ALA A 275 -7.29 17.56 -14.23
N GLN A 276 -8.04 18.34 -13.46
CA GLN A 276 -9.04 19.26 -14.01
C GLN A 276 -8.40 20.40 -14.83
N VAL A 277 -7.22 20.84 -14.44
CA VAL A 277 -6.46 21.86 -15.16
C VAL A 277 -6.07 21.35 -16.53
N LEU A 278 -5.57 20.11 -16.63
CA LEU A 278 -5.17 19.49 -17.89
C LEU A 278 -6.36 19.31 -18.85
N VAL A 279 -7.53 18.90 -18.31
CA VAL A 279 -8.77 18.82 -19.13
C VAL A 279 -9.18 20.18 -19.63
N THR A 280 -9.14 21.22 -18.79
CA THR A 280 -9.48 22.58 -19.15
C THR A 280 -8.53 23.14 -20.21
N LEU A 281 -7.22 22.90 -20.06
CA LEU A 281 -6.18 23.28 -21.01
C LEU A 281 -6.40 22.63 -22.39
N ALA A 282 -6.69 21.33 -22.40
CA ALA A 282 -6.96 20.58 -23.63
C ALA A 282 -8.20 21.14 -24.37
N ARG A 283 -9.27 21.40 -23.63
CA ARG A 283 -10.50 22.03 -24.19
C ARG A 283 -10.21 23.39 -24.80
N ALA A 284 -9.48 24.24 -24.09
CA ALA A 284 -9.14 25.58 -24.57
C ALA A 284 -8.28 25.54 -25.85
N ARG A 285 -7.25 24.68 -25.89
CA ARG A 285 -6.39 24.51 -27.07
C ARG A 285 -7.17 23.95 -28.25
N ARG A 286 -8.05 23.00 -28.04
CA ARG A 286 -8.91 22.45 -29.10
C ARG A 286 -9.85 23.50 -29.65
N ALA A 287 -10.49 24.31 -28.80
CA ALA A 287 -11.35 25.42 -29.21
C ALA A 287 -10.57 26.48 -29.98
N ALA A 288 -9.26 26.65 -29.73
CA ALA A 288 -8.36 27.51 -30.45
C ALA A 288 -7.82 26.90 -31.79
N GLY A 289 -8.34 25.72 -32.18
CA GLY A 289 -8.01 25.08 -33.45
C GLY A 289 -6.82 24.09 -33.41
N ALA A 290 -6.35 23.67 -32.24
CA ALA A 290 -5.32 22.63 -32.14
C ALA A 290 -5.84 21.31 -32.75
N PRO A 291 -5.07 20.64 -33.61
CA PRO A 291 -5.46 19.38 -34.25
C PRO A 291 -5.58 18.28 -33.18
N SER A 292 -6.73 17.60 -33.15
CA SER A 292 -7.00 16.53 -32.18
C SER A 292 -8.13 15.63 -32.64
N GLN A 293 -8.01 14.35 -32.35
CA GLN A 293 -9.04 13.31 -32.53
C GLN A 293 -9.65 12.86 -31.20
N LEU A 294 -9.42 13.61 -30.10
CA LEU A 294 -10.00 13.29 -28.81
C LEU A 294 -11.54 13.28 -28.88
N PRO A 295 -12.22 12.36 -28.19
CA PRO A 295 -13.68 12.36 -28.09
C PRO A 295 -14.21 13.65 -27.44
N GLU A 296 -15.46 14.02 -27.78
CA GLU A 296 -16.14 15.10 -27.09
C GLU A 296 -17.23 14.56 -26.15
N PRO A 297 -17.37 15.16 -24.96
CA PRO A 297 -16.51 16.22 -24.41
C PRO A 297 -15.10 15.68 -24.06
N VAL A 298 -14.07 16.52 -24.15
CA VAL A 298 -12.71 16.14 -23.70
C VAL A 298 -12.75 15.83 -22.20
N THR A 299 -12.31 14.63 -21.84
CA THR A 299 -12.26 14.13 -20.45
C THR A 299 -10.85 13.71 -20.08
N LEU A 300 -10.59 13.47 -18.80
CA LEU A 300 -9.31 12.93 -18.35
C LEU A 300 -9.06 11.53 -18.95
N GLU A 301 -10.10 10.70 -18.99
CA GLU A 301 -10.06 9.35 -19.58
C GLU A 301 -9.66 9.42 -21.06
N GLY A 302 -10.24 10.37 -21.81
CA GLY A 302 -9.88 10.60 -23.21
C GLY A 302 -8.41 11.02 -23.36
N LEU A 303 -7.92 11.95 -22.52
CA LEU A 303 -6.52 12.36 -22.50
C LEU A 303 -5.57 11.20 -22.17
N LEU A 304 -5.92 10.35 -21.21
CA LEU A 304 -5.12 9.18 -20.82
C LEU A 304 -5.08 8.13 -21.95
N ALA A 305 -6.25 7.80 -22.50
CA ALA A 305 -6.36 6.79 -23.56
C ALA A 305 -5.60 7.16 -24.83
N HIS A 306 -5.47 8.45 -25.12
CA HIS A 306 -4.85 8.97 -26.35
C HIS A 306 -3.49 9.65 -26.10
N ALA A 307 -2.88 9.49 -24.94
CA ALA A 307 -1.62 10.14 -24.56
C ALA A 307 -0.49 9.96 -25.60
N ASN A 308 -0.43 8.79 -26.24
CA ASN A 308 0.59 8.45 -27.22
C ASN A 308 0.16 8.68 -28.70
N THR A 309 -1.14 8.82 -28.98
CA THR A 309 -1.69 8.80 -30.34
C THR A 309 -2.23 10.14 -30.81
N ASP A 310 -2.70 10.98 -29.88
CA ASP A 310 -3.25 12.29 -30.20
C ASP A 310 -2.23 13.41 -29.93
N PRO A 311 -1.94 14.31 -30.90
CA PRO A 311 -0.93 15.36 -30.71
C PRO A 311 -1.28 16.36 -29.60
N LEU A 312 -2.57 16.68 -29.41
CA LEU A 312 -2.99 17.60 -28.36
C LEU A 312 -2.85 16.93 -26.97
N ALA A 313 -3.29 15.67 -26.84
CA ALA A 313 -3.12 14.92 -25.61
C ALA A 313 -1.65 14.80 -25.21
N ARG A 314 -0.78 14.44 -26.17
CA ARG A 314 0.67 14.37 -25.96
C ARG A 314 1.23 15.69 -25.45
N ALA A 315 0.92 16.81 -26.12
CA ALA A 315 1.42 18.14 -25.74
C ALA A 315 0.96 18.55 -24.32
N VAL A 316 -0.26 18.19 -23.93
CA VAL A 316 -0.79 18.45 -22.58
C VAL A 316 -0.03 17.63 -21.54
N TRP A 317 0.28 16.35 -21.82
CA TRP A 317 1.04 15.50 -20.90
C TRP A 317 2.50 15.91 -20.80
N GLU A 318 3.14 16.31 -21.89
CA GLU A 318 4.52 16.83 -21.89
C GLU A 318 4.62 18.11 -21.05
N GLU A 319 3.64 19.03 -21.16
CA GLU A 319 3.59 20.25 -20.35
C GLU A 319 3.34 19.93 -18.87
N ALA A 320 2.42 19.03 -18.56
CA ALA A 320 2.19 18.56 -17.19
C ALA A 320 3.47 17.95 -16.59
N GLY A 321 4.18 17.11 -17.36
CA GLY A 321 5.44 16.53 -16.97
C GLY A 321 6.54 17.56 -16.73
N HIS A 322 6.59 18.61 -17.58
CA HIS A 322 7.52 19.71 -17.38
C HIS A 322 7.29 20.41 -16.02
N HIS A 323 6.05 20.76 -15.70
CA HIS A 323 5.71 21.42 -14.43
C HIS A 323 5.95 20.53 -13.22
N LEU A 324 5.58 19.24 -13.27
CA LEU A 324 5.92 18.27 -12.25
C LEU A 324 7.42 18.15 -12.04
N GLY A 325 8.20 18.15 -13.13
CA GLY A 325 9.66 18.09 -13.09
C GLY A 325 10.30 19.30 -12.40
N VAL A 326 9.71 20.51 -12.52
CA VAL A 326 10.15 21.68 -11.77
C VAL A 326 10.02 21.45 -10.26
N ALA A 327 8.87 21.01 -9.78
CA ALA A 327 8.67 20.73 -8.35
C ALA A 327 9.52 19.55 -7.87
N ILE A 328 9.65 18.48 -8.68
CA ILE A 328 10.49 17.32 -8.35
C ILE A 328 11.96 17.73 -8.25
N SER A 329 12.46 18.64 -9.09
CA SER A 329 13.83 19.14 -8.96
C SER A 329 14.08 19.82 -7.61
N THR A 330 13.09 20.52 -7.08
CA THR A 330 13.15 21.11 -5.73
C THR A 330 13.27 20.00 -4.66
N THR A 331 12.46 18.94 -4.75
CA THR A 331 12.53 17.84 -3.79
C THR A 331 13.85 17.07 -3.89
N LEU A 332 14.39 16.86 -5.10
CA LEU A 332 15.70 16.27 -5.32
C LEU A 332 16.83 17.09 -4.68
N ASN A 333 16.76 18.42 -4.80
CA ASN A 333 17.78 19.29 -4.22
C ASN A 333 17.65 19.46 -2.69
N LEU A 334 16.46 19.33 -2.13
CA LEU A 334 16.24 19.48 -0.68
C LEU A 334 16.49 18.19 0.10
N PHE A 335 16.06 17.04 -0.42
CA PHE A 335 16.06 15.78 0.32
C PHE A 335 17.08 14.78 -0.21
N ASN A 336 17.59 14.95 -1.44
CA ASN A 336 18.51 14.03 -2.10
C ASN A 336 18.06 12.55 -1.97
N PRO A 337 16.82 12.19 -2.34
CA PRO A 337 16.28 10.85 -2.18
C PRO A 337 16.93 9.86 -3.15
N GLN A 338 16.86 8.57 -2.81
CA GLN A 338 17.29 7.48 -3.71
C GLN A 338 16.31 7.29 -4.88
N ALA A 339 15.01 7.60 -4.64
CA ALA A 339 13.97 7.48 -5.66
C ALA A 339 12.87 8.53 -5.49
N VAL A 340 12.34 9.00 -6.61
CA VAL A 340 11.06 9.70 -6.71
C VAL A 340 10.11 8.82 -7.52
N VAL A 341 8.98 8.46 -6.94
CA VAL A 341 7.99 7.58 -7.55
C VAL A 341 6.72 8.37 -7.84
N ILE A 342 6.29 8.41 -9.10
CA ILE A 342 5.09 9.14 -9.51
C ILE A 342 3.93 8.15 -9.60
N GLY A 343 2.92 8.36 -8.77
CA GLY A 343 1.69 7.57 -8.78
C GLY A 343 0.45 8.44 -8.93
N GLY A 344 -0.70 7.85 -8.61
CA GLY A 344 -1.99 8.49 -8.82
C GLY A 344 -2.48 8.38 -10.26
N ARG A 345 -3.66 8.95 -10.54
CA ARG A 345 -4.35 8.75 -11.82
C ARG A 345 -3.54 9.25 -13.03
N LEU A 346 -2.81 10.35 -12.87
CA LEU A 346 -2.07 10.96 -13.98
C LEU A 346 -0.87 10.13 -14.42
N SER A 347 -0.31 9.28 -13.56
CA SER A 347 0.79 8.37 -13.90
C SER A 347 0.43 7.39 -15.03
N GLN A 348 -0.86 7.16 -15.28
CA GLN A 348 -1.35 6.32 -16.37
C GLN A 348 -1.06 6.90 -17.77
N ALA A 349 -0.67 8.18 -17.88
CA ALA A 349 -0.15 8.76 -19.14
C ALA A 349 1.18 8.12 -19.57
N GLY A 350 1.85 7.39 -18.67
CA GLY A 350 3.00 6.57 -18.99
C GLY A 350 4.26 7.38 -19.32
N GLU A 351 5.01 6.90 -20.34
CA GLU A 351 6.33 7.45 -20.67
C GLU A 351 6.27 8.88 -21.23
N VAL A 352 5.15 9.32 -21.81
CA VAL A 352 4.98 10.70 -22.28
C VAL A 352 5.10 11.68 -21.10
N LEU A 353 4.42 11.39 -20.00
CA LEU A 353 4.52 12.18 -18.78
C LEU A 353 5.90 12.02 -18.13
N LEU A 354 6.34 10.76 -17.92
CA LEU A 354 7.58 10.43 -17.21
C LEU A 354 8.82 11.00 -17.91
N GLY A 355 8.91 10.89 -19.22
CA GLY A 355 10.01 11.43 -20.02
C GLY A 355 10.13 12.95 -19.87
N ALA A 356 9.00 13.67 -19.90
CA ALA A 356 8.97 15.12 -19.71
C ALA A 356 9.35 15.50 -18.25
N VAL A 357 8.88 14.74 -17.26
CA VAL A 357 9.29 14.92 -15.85
C VAL A 357 10.80 14.76 -15.70
N ARG A 358 11.36 13.66 -16.20
CA ARG A 358 12.80 13.39 -16.13
C ARG A 358 13.62 14.51 -16.80
N ALA A 359 13.27 14.89 -18.01
CA ALA A 359 13.96 15.96 -18.75
C ALA A 359 13.94 17.28 -17.95
N SER A 360 12.77 17.66 -17.44
CA SER A 360 12.60 18.91 -16.68
C SER A 360 13.33 18.87 -15.34
N ALA A 361 13.24 17.78 -14.59
CA ALA A 361 13.91 17.62 -13.30
C ALA A 361 15.44 17.60 -13.45
N HIS A 362 15.97 16.84 -14.39
CA HIS A 362 17.42 16.74 -14.63
C HIS A 362 18.03 18.07 -15.02
N ALA A 363 17.33 18.87 -15.83
CA ALA A 363 17.83 20.19 -16.26
C ALA A 363 17.97 21.20 -15.09
N ARG A 364 17.36 20.95 -13.91
CA ARG A 364 17.27 21.88 -12.78
C ARG A 364 17.89 21.35 -11.49
N THR A 365 18.25 20.08 -11.46
CA THR A 365 18.81 19.43 -10.27
C THR A 365 20.33 19.44 -10.33
N MET A 366 20.98 19.64 -9.19
CA MET A 366 22.43 19.50 -9.08
C MET A 366 22.86 18.07 -9.43
N ARG A 367 23.99 17.95 -10.16
CA ARG A 367 24.50 16.64 -10.66
C ARG A 367 24.62 15.62 -9.54
N ILE A 368 25.14 15.99 -8.39
CA ILE A 368 25.30 15.10 -7.22
C ILE A 368 23.98 14.46 -6.77
N ASN A 369 22.86 15.16 -6.95
CA ASN A 369 21.53 14.71 -6.53
C ASN A 369 20.83 13.90 -7.64
N VAL A 370 21.13 14.18 -8.92
CA VAL A 370 20.44 13.51 -10.04
C VAL A 370 21.13 12.24 -10.50
N ASP A 371 22.46 12.14 -10.36
CA ASP A 371 23.25 11.01 -10.88
C ASP A 371 22.86 9.66 -10.28
N ARG A 372 22.28 9.65 -9.09
CA ARG A 372 21.88 8.44 -8.35
C ARG A 372 20.38 8.34 -8.06
N ALA A 373 19.64 9.41 -8.22
CA ALA A 373 18.20 9.42 -8.00
C ALA A 373 17.47 8.76 -9.17
N ARG A 374 16.55 7.85 -8.87
CA ARG A 374 15.63 7.28 -9.86
C ARG A 374 14.35 8.10 -9.86
N ILE A 375 13.81 8.38 -11.04
CA ILE A 375 12.48 8.96 -11.20
C ILE A 375 11.67 7.96 -12.01
N ASP A 376 10.70 7.29 -11.39
CA ASP A 376 9.96 6.19 -12.00
C ASP A 376 8.46 6.32 -11.74
N LEU A 377 7.65 5.58 -12.50
CA LEU A 377 6.22 5.44 -12.21
C LEU A 377 6.01 4.41 -11.11
N GLY A 378 5.00 4.64 -10.27
CA GLY A 378 4.55 3.69 -9.27
C GLY A 378 4.02 2.40 -9.92
N THR A 379 4.28 1.27 -9.27
CA THR A 379 3.91 -0.07 -9.78
C THR A 379 2.63 -0.63 -9.18
N LEU A 380 2.13 -0.03 -8.10
CA LEU A 380 0.95 -0.52 -7.40
C LEU A 380 -0.37 0.05 -7.94
N GLY A 381 -0.31 1.11 -8.75
CA GLY A 381 -1.48 1.70 -9.40
C GLY A 381 -2.58 2.06 -8.39
N VAL A 382 -3.79 1.54 -8.62
CA VAL A 382 -4.96 1.78 -7.78
C VAL A 382 -4.89 1.11 -6.39
N ASP A 383 -3.97 0.18 -6.19
CA ASP A 383 -3.82 -0.54 -4.92
C ASP A 383 -2.91 0.21 -3.93
N ALA A 384 -2.22 1.27 -4.37
CA ALA A 384 -1.27 2.01 -3.54
C ALA A 384 -1.92 2.55 -2.25
N GLY A 385 -3.13 3.12 -2.32
CA GLY A 385 -3.83 3.67 -1.16
C GLY A 385 -4.15 2.60 -0.10
N VAL A 386 -4.84 1.53 -0.50
CA VAL A 386 -5.23 0.46 0.44
C VAL A 386 -4.04 -0.34 0.96
N ARG A 387 -3.03 -0.62 0.12
CA ARG A 387 -1.80 -1.30 0.57
C ARG A 387 -0.97 -0.42 1.49
N GLY A 388 -0.97 0.90 1.27
CA GLY A 388 -0.34 1.87 2.16
C GLY A 388 -1.03 1.95 3.52
N ALA A 389 -2.37 1.94 3.54
CA ALA A 389 -3.13 1.82 4.78
C ALA A 389 -2.79 0.51 5.52
N GLY A 390 -2.66 -0.59 4.78
CA GLY A 390 -2.17 -1.87 5.30
C GLY A 390 -0.77 -1.75 5.90
N ALA A 391 0.18 -1.13 5.18
CA ALA A 391 1.55 -0.91 5.68
C ALA A 391 1.56 -0.09 6.98
N MET A 392 0.80 1.00 7.03
CA MET A 392 0.65 1.83 8.24
C MET A 392 0.12 1.01 9.44
N MET A 393 -0.90 0.18 9.21
CA MET A 393 -1.45 -0.69 10.25
C MET A 393 -0.44 -1.73 10.74
N LEU A 394 0.31 -2.35 9.82
CA LEU A 394 1.36 -3.30 10.17
C LEU A 394 2.49 -2.64 10.97
N ASP A 395 2.89 -1.41 10.61
CA ASP A 395 3.90 -0.66 11.35
C ASP A 395 3.46 -0.36 12.80
N SER A 396 2.15 -0.24 13.05
CA SER A 396 1.59 -0.12 14.41
C SER A 396 1.54 -1.47 15.14
N LEU A 397 1.09 -2.54 14.47
CA LEU A 397 0.88 -3.87 15.07
C LEU A 397 2.21 -4.59 15.37
N PHE A 398 3.20 -4.50 14.48
CA PHE A 398 4.49 -5.15 14.64
C PHE A 398 5.46 -4.29 15.48
N THR A 399 4.98 -3.85 16.63
CA THR A 399 5.74 -3.14 17.67
C THR A 399 5.60 -3.87 19.00
N PRO A 400 6.50 -3.65 19.98
CA PRO A 400 6.33 -4.22 21.32
C PRO A 400 4.98 -3.87 21.97
N ARG A 401 4.42 -2.70 21.66
CA ARG A 401 3.11 -2.25 22.14
C ARG A 401 1.93 -2.85 21.37
N GLY A 402 2.10 -3.10 20.07
CA GLY A 402 1.07 -3.66 19.20
C GLY A 402 0.93 -5.19 19.31
N LEU A 403 2.00 -5.92 19.65
CA LEU A 403 1.99 -7.39 19.75
C LEU A 403 0.89 -7.96 20.67
N PRO A 404 0.64 -7.43 21.89
CA PRO A 404 -0.43 -7.95 22.74
C PRO A 404 -1.81 -7.85 22.10
N HIS A 405 -2.09 -6.75 21.38
CA HIS A 405 -3.32 -6.57 20.65
C HIS A 405 -3.44 -7.59 19.50
N LEU A 406 -2.39 -7.75 18.71
CA LEU A 406 -2.34 -8.73 17.61
C LEU A 406 -2.54 -10.16 18.13
N TYR A 407 -1.96 -10.51 19.30
CA TYR A 407 -2.16 -11.81 19.95
C TYR A 407 -3.62 -12.04 20.34
N GLY A 408 -4.28 -11.01 20.90
CA GLY A 408 -5.69 -11.06 21.25
C GLY A 408 -6.58 -11.37 20.05
N ILE A 409 -6.39 -10.65 18.95
CA ILE A 409 -7.14 -10.84 17.71
C ILE A 409 -6.89 -12.22 17.10
N ALA A 410 -5.63 -12.66 17.02
CA ALA A 410 -5.28 -13.97 16.46
C ALA A 410 -5.93 -15.13 17.23
N ARG A 411 -5.96 -15.07 18.57
CA ARG A 411 -6.68 -16.06 19.41
C ARG A 411 -8.18 -16.07 19.13
N MET A 412 -8.80 -14.90 18.97
CA MET A 412 -10.24 -14.81 18.64
C MET A 412 -10.52 -15.44 17.27
N ALA A 413 -9.68 -15.15 16.28
CA ALA A 413 -9.80 -15.73 14.93
C ALA A 413 -9.67 -17.27 14.95
N GLN A 414 -8.77 -17.81 15.74
CA GLN A 414 -8.58 -19.26 15.90
C GLN A 414 -9.80 -19.93 16.54
N ASN A 415 -10.35 -19.34 17.61
CA ASN A 415 -11.53 -19.85 18.28
C ASN A 415 -12.77 -19.86 17.37
N THR A 416 -12.95 -18.83 16.55
CA THR A 416 -14.07 -18.74 15.61
C THR A 416 -14.01 -19.84 14.55
N ARG A 417 -12.82 -20.19 14.06
CA ARG A 417 -12.63 -21.28 13.08
C ARG A 417 -12.94 -22.64 13.67
N SER A 418 -12.45 -22.94 14.88
CA SER A 418 -12.69 -24.22 15.56
C SER A 418 -14.17 -24.46 15.84
N VAL A 419 -14.94 -23.42 16.19
CA VAL A 419 -16.39 -23.51 16.37
C VAL A 419 -17.11 -23.74 15.04
N GLY A 420 -16.69 -23.09 13.95
CA GLY A 420 -17.25 -23.28 12.62
C GLY A 420 -17.03 -24.70 12.06
N GLU A 421 -15.83 -25.24 12.24
CA GLU A 421 -15.51 -26.64 11.84
C GLU A 421 -16.26 -27.67 12.67
N ALA A 422 -16.40 -27.47 13.98
CA ALA A 422 -17.19 -28.34 14.84
C ALA A 422 -18.69 -28.31 14.50
N SER A 423 -19.21 -27.16 14.07
CA SER A 423 -20.60 -27.03 13.60
C SER A 423 -20.82 -27.70 12.25
N ALA A 424 -19.87 -27.58 11.31
CA ALA A 424 -19.96 -28.22 10.00
C ALA A 424 -19.89 -29.76 10.10
N SER A 425 -19.10 -30.28 11.06
CA SER A 425 -19.00 -31.74 11.29
C SER A 425 -20.25 -32.35 11.94
N ARG A 426 -21.12 -31.52 12.53
CA ARG A 426 -22.39 -31.95 13.15
C ARG A 426 -23.61 -31.82 12.24
N ALA A 427 -23.44 -31.43 10.98
CA ALA A 427 -24.55 -31.45 10.03
C ALA A 427 -25.06 -32.90 9.85
N PRO A 428 -26.39 -33.16 9.96
CA PRO A 428 -26.92 -34.51 9.78
C PRO A 428 -26.57 -35.01 8.37
N PRO A 429 -26.34 -36.35 8.23
CA PRO A 429 -26.05 -36.92 6.91
C PRO A 429 -27.19 -36.59 5.95
N ALA A 430 -26.82 -36.14 4.76
CA ALA A 430 -27.79 -35.81 3.72
C ALA A 430 -28.74 -37.01 3.52
N GLY A 431 -30.03 -36.79 3.66
CA GLY A 431 -31.05 -37.78 3.42
C GLY A 431 -30.93 -38.37 2.00
N PRO A 432 -31.45 -39.58 1.76
CA PRO A 432 -31.27 -40.25 0.49
C PRO A 432 -31.79 -39.39 -0.67
N SER A 433 -30.94 -39.21 -1.68
CA SER A 433 -31.25 -38.45 -2.88
C SER A 433 -32.54 -38.98 -3.56
N PRO A 434 -33.42 -38.10 -4.06
CA PRO A 434 -34.59 -38.52 -4.80
C PRO A 434 -34.18 -39.28 -6.08
N PRO A 435 -34.97 -40.29 -6.51
CA PRO A 435 -34.65 -41.09 -7.69
C PRO A 435 -34.61 -40.24 -8.97
N ARG A 436 -33.59 -40.46 -9.80
CA ARG A 436 -33.42 -39.78 -11.09
C ARG A 436 -34.60 -40.11 -12.01
N PRO A 437 -35.14 -39.12 -12.73
CA PRO A 437 -36.13 -39.41 -13.79
C PRO A 437 -35.47 -40.19 -14.91
N ALA A 438 -36.21 -41.19 -15.45
CA ALA A 438 -35.79 -42.05 -16.54
C ALA A 438 -35.50 -41.23 -17.82
N GLU A 439 -34.31 -41.37 -18.36
CA GLU A 439 -33.90 -40.82 -19.66
C GLU A 439 -34.65 -41.53 -20.79
N ARG A 440 -35.44 -40.77 -21.55
CA ARG A 440 -35.90 -41.19 -22.89
C ARG A 440 -34.82 -40.86 -23.92
N ALA A 441 -34.33 -41.90 -24.56
CA ALA A 441 -33.35 -41.82 -25.63
C ALA A 441 -33.93 -41.13 -26.89
N THR A 442 -33.24 -40.15 -27.45
CA THR A 442 -33.19 -39.87 -28.89
C THR A 442 -31.87 -39.18 -29.23
N HIS A 443 -31.03 -39.87 -29.98
CA HIS A 443 -29.85 -39.35 -30.65
C HIS A 443 -30.23 -38.55 -31.92
N PRO A 444 -29.39 -37.60 -32.41
CA PRO A 444 -28.43 -37.98 -33.44
C PRO A 444 -27.00 -37.40 -33.22
N ARG A 445 -26.02 -38.11 -33.79
CA ARG A 445 -24.58 -37.85 -33.78
C ARG A 445 -24.20 -36.64 -34.61
N PRO A 446 -23.18 -35.86 -34.24
CA PRO A 446 -22.47 -34.99 -35.19
C PRO A 446 -21.19 -35.64 -35.74
N VAL A 447 -20.89 -35.26 -36.97
CA VAL A 447 -19.80 -35.68 -37.86
C VAL A 447 -18.50 -34.93 -37.47
N PRO A 448 -17.30 -35.51 -37.65
CA PRO A 448 -16.03 -34.89 -37.28
C PRO A 448 -15.49 -33.97 -38.38
N PHE A 449 -15.00 -32.80 -38.00
CA PHE A 449 -14.14 -31.96 -38.86
C PHE A 449 -12.69 -32.19 -38.49
N LEU A 450 -11.90 -32.46 -39.51
CA LEU A 450 -10.43 -32.55 -39.54
C LEU A 450 -9.82 -31.14 -39.35
N THR A 451 -8.81 -31.01 -38.50
CA THR A 451 -7.88 -29.92 -38.54
C THR A 451 -6.45 -30.43 -38.56
N GLU A 452 -5.72 -29.91 -39.51
CA GLU A 452 -4.32 -30.22 -39.83
C GLU A 452 -3.36 -29.74 -38.73
N GLU A 453 -2.36 -30.60 -38.46
CA GLU A 453 -1.19 -30.31 -37.64
C GLU A 453 -0.18 -29.46 -38.45
N HIS A 454 0.36 -28.40 -37.82
CA HIS A 454 1.68 -27.88 -38.15
C HIS A 454 2.59 -27.90 -36.90
N HIS A 455 3.58 -28.77 -36.99
CA HIS A 455 4.73 -28.83 -36.09
C HIS A 455 5.69 -27.66 -36.38
N GLU A 456 6.04 -26.90 -35.36
CA GLU A 456 7.35 -26.23 -35.32
C GLU A 456 8.01 -26.44 -33.97
N LYS A 457 9.18 -27.09 -34.03
CA LYS A 457 10.10 -27.31 -32.91
C LYS A 457 10.91 -26.05 -32.70
N SER A 458 10.91 -25.45 -31.49
CA SER A 458 11.94 -24.52 -31.06
C SER A 458 12.50 -24.93 -29.72
N THR A 459 13.74 -25.31 -29.73
CA THR A 459 14.63 -25.58 -28.59
C THR A 459 15.03 -24.26 -27.93
N ALA A 460 14.68 -24.04 -26.66
CA ALA A 460 15.24 -22.97 -25.85
C ALA A 460 15.84 -23.51 -24.55
N ALA A 461 17.12 -23.25 -24.40
CA ALA A 461 17.96 -23.68 -23.30
C ALA A 461 17.57 -23.03 -21.97
N ARG A 462 17.50 -23.85 -20.93
CA ARG A 462 17.32 -23.42 -19.53
C ARG A 462 18.60 -22.75 -19.04
N ARG A 463 18.57 -21.44 -18.74
CA ARG A 463 19.55 -20.77 -17.90
C ARG A 463 18.98 -20.58 -16.49
N ARG A 464 19.64 -21.18 -15.49
CA ARG A 464 19.38 -20.94 -14.06
C ARG A 464 19.92 -19.57 -13.65
N PRO A 465 19.21 -18.77 -12.83
CA PRO A 465 19.77 -17.56 -12.25
C PRO A 465 20.70 -17.89 -11.08
N ARG A 466 21.88 -17.26 -11.08
CA ARG A 466 22.90 -17.32 -10.00
C ARG A 466 22.38 -16.54 -8.79
N ARG A 467 22.41 -17.17 -7.62
CA ARG A 467 22.18 -16.53 -6.31
C ARG A 467 23.34 -15.59 -6.00
N HIS A 468 23.07 -14.29 -5.86
CA HIS A 468 24.01 -13.36 -5.24
C HIS A 468 23.80 -13.39 -3.71
N HIS A 469 24.82 -13.90 -2.99
CA HIS A 469 24.98 -13.71 -1.56
C HIS A 469 25.48 -12.28 -1.31
N GLN A 470 24.62 -11.39 -0.83
CA GLN A 470 25.06 -10.13 -0.24
C GLN A 470 25.29 -10.31 1.27
N ARG A 471 26.51 -9.98 1.71
CA ARG A 471 26.94 -9.99 3.12
C ARG A 471 26.24 -8.84 3.87
N LEU A 472 25.53 -9.19 4.96
CA LEU A 472 24.97 -8.26 5.94
C LEU A 472 26.13 -7.50 6.63
N ARG A 473 26.14 -6.17 6.55
CA ARG A 473 26.97 -5.33 7.41
C ARG A 473 26.21 -5.09 8.73
N ARG A 474 26.85 -5.44 9.85
CA ARG A 474 26.42 -5.11 11.20
C ARG A 474 26.43 -3.60 11.38
N TRP A 475 25.30 -3.04 11.78
CA TRP A 475 25.20 -1.70 12.35
C TRP A 475 24.94 -1.83 13.85
N GLN A 476 25.84 -1.25 14.64
CA GLN A 476 25.60 -0.97 16.05
C GLN A 476 25.02 0.44 16.11
N THR A 477 23.82 0.58 16.65
CA THR A 477 23.35 1.67 17.54
C THR A 477 21.84 1.60 17.69
N GLY A 478 21.40 1.80 18.86
CA GLY A 478 20.24 1.69 19.68
C GLY A 478 18.89 2.28 19.26
N ASP A 479 18.38 2.06 18.04
CA ASP A 479 16.97 2.33 17.73
C ASP A 479 16.37 1.15 16.99
N LEU A 480 15.20 0.72 17.45
CA LEU A 480 14.47 -0.42 16.92
C LEU A 480 13.89 -0.05 15.55
N LEU A 481 14.67 -0.20 14.48
CA LEU A 481 14.19 -0.16 13.12
C LEU A 481 13.74 -1.57 12.74
N LEU A 482 12.44 -1.75 12.55
CA LEU A 482 11.93 -2.89 11.79
C LEU A 482 12.36 -2.67 10.33
N VAL A 483 13.54 -3.19 9.98
CA VAL A 483 13.97 -3.20 8.58
C VAL A 483 13.26 -4.35 7.90
N VAL A 484 12.11 -4.04 7.29
CA VAL A 484 11.48 -4.95 6.33
C VAL A 484 12.30 -4.86 5.04
N ARG A 485 13.02 -5.91 4.72
CA ARG A 485 13.74 -6.10 3.44
C ARG A 485 12.86 -6.75 2.40
#